data_60617ea76080ea5bb19a9d8f78d19b1f
#
_entry.id   60617ea76080ea5bb19a9d8f78d19b1f
#
_cell.length_a   1.000
_cell.length_b   1.000
_cell.length_c   1.000
_cell.angle_alpha   90.00
_cell.angle_beta   90.00
_cell.angle_gamma   90.00
#
_symmetry.space_group_name_H-M   'P 1'
#
loop_
_entity.id
_entity.type
_entity.pdbx_description
1 polymer ?
#
loop_
_entity_poly.entity_id
_entity_poly.type
_entity_poly.pdbx_seq_one_letter_code
_entity_poly.pdbx_strand_id
1 'polypeptide(L)'
;MLMKKLLSIIVLGLLLSGNAYAEIIKLSCSGYKGYGQFRKSHTLDNTLIYRIDTDKKTYEFKTSNQSNWTKMVILDWTGTVIRAKDPDPAYSSTIELFNYANQKVELIENNKKIKGYMQYICKNEQVAKKPEKKKPKTSPDDNKIVPAGSGSGFIVSKDGTVITNYHVIEGCELNKVTYKGSQLEAKVLSIDKVNDIAIIKTNISSDTAFSVSNEDVSLLEDVVVAGFPLGKQISSAIKTHKGVVTALAGAGDNYSFFQTDAAINQGNSGGPIINQKGNVIGIAVQTWVEEGVQGVHFGIKSSTLKTFASANGLKFLAPNNRDLSNKELGKLITESTVYVECHMTIANIKKMIAEEENKKAFFKDYQ
;
A
#
# COMPACT_ATOMS: atom_id res chain seq x y z
N MET A 1 21.48 22.13 -34.81
CA MET A 1 21.36 20.75 -34.31
C MET A 1 22.22 20.54 -33.07
N LEU A 2 22.18 21.47 -32.07
CA LEU A 2 23.05 21.41 -30.90
C LEU A 2 22.39 21.93 -29.60
N MET A 3 21.07 22.02 -29.54
CA MET A 3 20.35 22.55 -28.36
C MET A 3 19.33 21.60 -27.74
N LYS A 4 19.38 20.30 -28.06
CA LYS A 4 18.48 19.28 -27.47
C LYS A 4 19.16 18.28 -26.56
N LYS A 5 20.46 18.46 -26.22
CA LYS A 5 21.22 17.56 -25.32
C LYS A 5 21.59 18.13 -23.97
N LEU A 6 21.12 19.34 -23.62
CA LEU A 6 21.49 20.01 -22.34
C LEU A 6 20.41 19.95 -21.24
N LEU A 7 19.24 19.35 -21.50
CA LEU A 7 18.19 19.28 -20.46
C LEU A 7 18.11 17.92 -19.72
N SER A 8 18.94 16.95 -20.09
CA SER A 8 18.94 15.61 -19.45
C SER A 8 20.03 15.42 -18.38
N ILE A 9 20.83 16.44 -18.07
CA ILE A 9 21.98 16.30 -17.14
C ILE A 9 21.77 17.08 -15.82
N ILE A 10 20.72 17.88 -15.69
CA ILE A 10 20.49 18.68 -14.46
C ILE A 10 19.64 17.94 -13.41
N VAL A 11 19.05 16.79 -13.72
CA VAL A 11 18.28 15.99 -12.74
C VAL A 11 19.15 14.95 -11.99
N LEU A 12 20.41 14.76 -12.41
CA LEU A 12 21.31 13.76 -11.80
C LEU A 12 22.32 14.31 -10.80
N GLY A 13 22.25 15.58 -10.42
CA GLY A 13 23.26 16.28 -9.61
C GLY A 13 22.86 16.61 -8.16
N LEU A 14 21.68 16.20 -7.66
CA LEU A 14 21.21 16.52 -6.29
C LEU A 14 20.94 15.30 -5.41
N LEU A 15 21.53 14.14 -5.73
CA LEU A 15 21.36 12.89 -4.98
C LEU A 15 22.63 12.46 -4.22
N LEU A 16 23.34 13.37 -3.60
CA LEU A 16 24.45 12.97 -2.71
C LEU A 16 24.55 13.95 -1.53
N SER A 17 23.73 13.72 -0.49
CA SER A 17 24.08 13.92 0.92
C SER A 17 22.89 13.64 1.84
N GLY A 18 22.40 12.41 1.86
CA GLY A 18 21.60 11.86 2.94
C GLY A 18 22.49 10.87 3.68
N ASN A 19 23.20 11.30 4.74
CA ASN A 19 23.80 10.36 5.67
C ASN A 19 22.68 9.50 6.27
N ALA A 20 22.53 8.27 5.76
CA ALA A 20 21.83 7.22 6.47
C ALA A 20 22.63 6.93 7.74
N TYR A 21 22.24 7.52 8.85
CA TYR A 21 22.79 7.13 10.15
C TYR A 21 22.23 5.76 10.51
N ALA A 22 23.13 4.80 10.68
CA ALA A 22 22.84 3.52 11.30
C ALA A 22 21.98 3.73 12.54
N GLU A 23 20.80 3.13 12.58
CA GLU A 23 19.92 3.22 13.75
C GLU A 23 20.30 2.08 14.71
N ILE A 24 21.04 2.44 15.77
CA ILE A 24 21.30 1.50 16.88
C ILE A 24 20.13 1.55 17.84
N ILE A 25 19.29 0.53 17.83
CA ILE A 25 18.14 0.38 18.72
C ILE A 25 18.60 -0.30 20.00
N LYS A 26 18.35 0.32 21.16
CA LYS A 26 18.67 -0.22 22.47
C LYS A 26 17.39 -0.51 23.23
N LEU A 27 17.18 -1.78 23.58
CA LEU A 27 16.02 -2.25 24.31
C LEU A 27 16.40 -2.62 25.72
N SER A 28 15.57 -2.24 26.69
CA SER A 28 15.71 -2.57 28.10
C SER A 28 14.50 -3.35 28.56
N CYS A 29 14.69 -4.61 28.99
CA CYS A 29 13.63 -5.52 29.39
C CYS A 29 13.70 -5.80 30.89
N SER A 30 12.65 -5.42 31.64
CA SER A 30 12.61 -5.48 33.10
C SER A 30 11.80 -6.63 33.68
N GLY A 31 11.11 -7.39 32.84
CA GLY A 31 10.27 -8.50 33.30
C GLY A 31 9.73 -9.33 32.14
N TYR A 32 9.07 -10.42 32.42
CA TYR A 32 8.41 -11.26 31.43
C TYR A 32 7.11 -11.88 31.97
N LYS A 33 6.24 -12.28 31.00
CA LYS A 33 5.09 -13.15 31.25
C LYS A 33 5.40 -14.52 30.70
N GLY A 34 5.27 -15.55 31.53
CA GLY A 34 5.47 -16.94 31.12
C GLY A 34 4.16 -17.60 30.64
N TYR A 35 4.27 -18.43 29.61
CA TYR A 35 3.18 -19.20 29.04
C TYR A 35 3.56 -20.69 28.92
N GLY A 36 2.58 -21.58 28.93
CA GLY A 36 2.82 -23.02 28.91
C GLY A 36 3.44 -23.51 30.21
N GLN A 37 4.59 -24.18 30.17
CA GLN A 37 5.32 -24.63 31.36
C GLN A 37 5.94 -23.48 32.16
N PHE A 38 6.10 -22.29 31.59
CA PHE A 38 6.59 -21.07 32.25
C PHE A 38 5.47 -20.26 32.92
N ARG A 39 4.47 -20.85 33.47
CA ARG A 39 3.20 -20.24 33.97
C ARG A 39 3.32 -19.06 34.94
N LYS A 40 4.50 -18.63 35.33
CA LYS A 40 4.70 -17.52 36.26
C LYS A 40 5.25 -16.30 35.54
N SER A 41 4.71 -15.12 35.86
CA SER A 41 5.30 -13.85 35.48
C SER A 41 6.34 -13.46 36.52
N HIS A 42 7.48 -12.97 36.11
CA HIS A 42 8.56 -12.55 36.96
C HIS A 42 9.08 -11.18 36.59
N THR A 43 9.50 -10.43 37.62
CA THR A 43 10.39 -9.28 37.43
C THR A 43 11.82 -9.83 37.35
N LEU A 44 12.61 -9.33 36.43
CA LEU A 44 14.00 -9.73 36.30
C LEU A 44 14.84 -9.05 37.38
N ASP A 45 15.67 -9.80 38.06
CA ASP A 45 16.64 -9.27 39.04
C ASP A 45 17.65 -8.34 38.34
N ASN A 46 17.97 -8.64 37.07
CA ASN A 46 18.82 -7.83 36.23
C ASN A 46 18.08 -7.48 34.91
N THR A 47 18.16 -6.23 34.53
CA THR A 47 17.61 -5.79 33.27
C THR A 47 18.37 -6.42 32.10
N LEU A 48 17.66 -7.04 31.16
CA LEU A 48 18.22 -7.48 29.89
C LEU A 48 18.29 -6.29 28.92
N ILE A 49 19.48 -6.05 28.38
CA ILE A 49 19.73 -4.95 27.46
C ILE A 49 20.11 -5.54 26.11
N TYR A 50 19.37 -5.16 25.08
CA TYR A 50 19.61 -5.57 23.70
C TYR A 50 20.09 -4.40 22.88
N ARG A 51 21.01 -4.65 21.94
CA ARG A 51 21.52 -3.69 20.97
C ARG A 51 21.34 -4.25 19.57
N ILE A 52 20.62 -3.53 18.73
CA ILE A 52 20.31 -3.91 17.37
C ILE A 52 20.87 -2.82 16.46
N ASP A 53 21.78 -3.19 15.57
CA ASP A 53 22.32 -2.32 14.52
C ASP A 53 21.68 -2.75 13.22
N THR A 54 20.80 -1.91 12.69
CA THR A 54 20.00 -2.23 11.50
C THR A 54 20.83 -2.25 10.22
N ASP A 55 21.90 -1.45 10.16
CA ASP A 55 22.78 -1.40 8.99
C ASP A 55 23.73 -2.60 8.93
N LYS A 56 24.34 -2.92 10.09
CA LYS A 56 25.24 -4.06 10.17
C LYS A 56 24.53 -5.39 10.36
N LYS A 57 23.20 -5.36 10.50
CA LYS A 57 22.37 -6.53 10.83
C LYS A 57 22.95 -7.32 12.01
N THR A 58 23.31 -6.62 13.09
CA THR A 58 23.81 -7.26 14.32
C THR A 58 22.79 -7.15 15.44
N TYR A 59 22.63 -8.24 16.16
CA TYR A 59 21.78 -8.35 17.34
C TYR A 59 22.61 -8.89 18.50
N GLU A 60 22.74 -8.09 19.53
CA GLU A 60 23.58 -8.38 20.72
C GLU A 60 22.79 -8.14 21.99
N PHE A 61 23.08 -8.90 23.04
CA PHE A 61 22.49 -8.68 24.35
C PHE A 61 23.52 -8.75 25.47
N LYS A 62 23.14 -8.22 26.62
CA LYS A 62 23.81 -8.39 27.90
C LYS A 62 22.83 -8.17 29.04
N THR A 63 23.16 -8.63 30.24
CA THR A 63 22.48 -8.20 31.46
C THR A 63 23.06 -6.89 31.99
N SER A 64 22.31 -6.15 32.82
CA SER A 64 22.76 -4.86 33.37
C SER A 64 24.04 -4.93 34.20
N ASN A 65 24.35 -6.12 34.76
CA ASN A 65 25.54 -6.39 35.55
C ASN A 65 26.73 -6.93 34.73
N GLN A 66 26.58 -7.13 33.44
CA GLN A 66 27.66 -7.58 32.54
C GLN A 66 28.29 -6.41 31.78
N SER A 67 29.64 -6.44 31.63
CA SER A 67 30.36 -5.46 30.83
C SER A 67 30.36 -5.78 29.34
N ASN A 68 30.39 -7.08 29.00
CA ASN A 68 30.55 -7.54 27.63
C ASN A 68 29.18 -7.83 26.95
N TRP A 69 29.14 -7.61 25.65
CA TRP A 69 27.99 -7.95 24.81
C TRP A 69 28.12 -9.36 24.24
N THR A 70 27.04 -10.11 24.27
CA THR A 70 26.94 -11.42 23.59
C THR A 70 26.27 -11.22 22.23
N LYS A 71 26.96 -11.63 21.16
CA LYS A 71 26.43 -11.54 19.79
C LYS A 71 25.53 -12.72 19.51
N MET A 72 24.29 -12.45 19.12
CA MET A 72 23.31 -13.46 18.73
C MET A 72 23.56 -13.98 17.32
N VAL A 73 23.23 -15.26 17.08
CA VAL A 73 23.23 -15.84 15.74
C VAL A 73 21.87 -15.56 15.09
N ILE A 74 21.87 -14.69 14.09
CA ILE A 74 20.65 -14.33 13.34
C ILE A 74 20.22 -15.53 12.51
N LEU A 75 18.97 -15.93 12.64
CA LEU A 75 18.33 -17.00 11.87
C LEU A 75 17.50 -16.41 10.72
N ASP A 76 16.83 -15.29 11.01
CA ASP A 76 15.98 -14.59 10.06
C ASP A 76 15.82 -13.13 10.50
N TRP A 77 15.70 -12.22 9.55
CA TRP A 77 15.51 -10.79 9.81
C TRP A 77 14.56 -10.21 8.78
N THR A 78 13.34 -9.95 9.19
CA THR A 78 12.33 -9.23 8.39
C THR A 78 12.19 -7.78 8.90
N GLY A 79 11.47 -6.91 8.16
CA GLY A 79 11.31 -5.50 8.54
C GLY A 79 10.74 -5.24 9.92
N THR A 80 10.04 -6.20 10.51
CA THR A 80 9.39 -6.05 11.81
C THR A 80 9.76 -7.16 12.79
N VAL A 81 10.41 -8.24 12.34
CA VAL A 81 10.73 -9.41 13.17
C VAL A 81 12.19 -9.80 12.97
N ILE A 82 12.91 -10.02 14.08
CA ILE A 82 14.24 -10.62 14.11
C ILE A 82 14.14 -11.94 14.84
N ARG A 83 14.58 -13.03 14.20
CA ARG A 83 14.77 -14.33 14.83
C ARG A 83 16.24 -14.59 15.04
N ALA A 84 16.59 -14.91 16.27
CA ALA A 84 17.98 -15.18 16.63
C ALA A 84 18.07 -16.31 17.66
N LYS A 85 19.23 -16.92 17.76
CA LYS A 85 19.53 -17.90 18.81
C LYS A 85 20.78 -17.49 19.56
N ASP A 86 20.87 -17.94 20.81
CA ASP A 86 22.09 -17.81 21.61
C ASP A 86 23.24 -18.58 20.92
N PRO A 87 24.44 -18.00 20.84
CA PRO A 87 25.62 -18.71 20.32
C PRO A 87 26.01 -19.91 21.18
N ASP A 88 25.70 -19.91 22.48
CA ASP A 88 25.98 -21.04 23.37
C ASP A 88 24.99 -22.18 23.10
N PRO A 89 25.46 -23.37 22.67
CA PRO A 89 24.60 -24.52 22.39
C PRO A 89 23.88 -25.07 23.63
N ALA A 90 24.30 -24.71 24.84
CA ALA A 90 23.59 -25.07 26.07
C ALA A 90 22.21 -24.39 26.16
N TYR A 91 22.06 -23.22 25.53
CA TYR A 91 20.80 -22.49 25.42
C TYR A 91 20.14 -22.82 24.09
N SER A 92 19.12 -23.69 24.11
CA SER A 92 18.36 -24.08 22.91
C SER A 92 17.18 -23.16 22.58
N SER A 93 17.19 -21.96 23.13
CA SER A 93 16.13 -20.97 22.95
C SER A 93 16.28 -20.22 21.63
N THR A 94 15.15 -19.98 20.96
CA THR A 94 15.06 -19.04 19.84
C THR A 94 14.36 -17.80 20.35
N ILE A 95 14.95 -16.64 20.10
CA ILE A 95 14.42 -15.34 20.48
C ILE A 95 13.81 -14.70 19.24
N GLU A 96 12.55 -14.31 19.35
CA GLU A 96 11.85 -13.57 18.32
C GLU A 96 11.56 -12.15 18.84
N LEU A 97 12.04 -11.14 18.14
CA LEU A 97 11.84 -9.74 18.44
C LEU A 97 10.87 -9.13 17.45
N PHE A 98 9.71 -8.68 17.93
CA PHE A 98 8.65 -8.09 17.12
C PHE A 98 8.63 -6.57 17.25
N ASN A 99 8.34 -5.87 16.16
CA ASN A 99 8.15 -4.41 16.14
C ASN A 99 9.27 -3.61 16.83
N TYR A 100 10.51 -4.03 16.65
CA TYR A 100 11.67 -3.46 17.34
C TYR A 100 11.87 -1.95 17.08
N ALA A 101 11.28 -1.40 16.02
CA ALA A 101 11.29 0.03 15.73
C ALA A 101 10.28 0.84 16.55
N ASN A 102 9.34 0.20 17.24
CA ASN A 102 8.31 0.84 18.06
C ASN A 102 8.74 0.93 19.53
N GLN A 103 8.09 1.84 20.30
CA GLN A 103 8.41 2.04 21.73
C GLN A 103 8.00 0.85 22.61
N LYS A 104 7.06 0.01 22.16
CA LYS A 104 6.66 -1.23 22.82
C LYS A 104 7.18 -2.39 22.00
N VAL A 105 8.11 -3.12 22.55
CA VAL A 105 8.75 -4.26 21.89
C VAL A 105 8.38 -5.51 22.64
N GLU A 106 7.88 -6.49 21.92
CA GLU A 106 7.66 -7.84 22.43
C GLU A 106 8.84 -8.72 22.00
N LEU A 107 9.47 -9.34 22.97
CA LEU A 107 10.50 -10.34 22.78
C LEU A 107 9.95 -11.66 23.29
N ILE A 108 9.90 -12.65 22.42
CA ILE A 108 9.41 -13.99 22.74
C ILE A 108 10.58 -14.96 22.71
N GLU A 109 10.85 -15.59 23.81
CA GLU A 109 11.82 -16.67 23.90
C GLU A 109 11.10 -18.01 23.88
N ASN A 110 11.38 -18.81 22.85
CA ASN A 110 10.88 -20.17 22.69
C ASN A 110 11.97 -21.18 23.05
N ASN A 111 11.74 -22.00 24.05
CA ASN A 111 12.66 -23.07 24.42
C ASN A 111 12.14 -24.42 23.90
N LYS A 112 12.90 -25.06 23.02
CA LYS A 112 12.49 -26.36 22.41
C LYS A 112 12.42 -27.51 23.41
N LYS A 113 13.18 -27.45 24.53
CA LYS A 113 13.19 -28.47 25.58
C LYS A 113 12.01 -28.34 26.53
N ILE A 114 11.40 -27.15 26.62
CA ILE A 114 10.31 -26.82 27.52
C ILE A 114 9.15 -26.34 26.68
N LYS A 115 7.99 -26.97 26.77
CA LYS A 115 6.78 -26.57 26.03
C LYS A 115 6.21 -25.26 26.60
N GLY A 116 6.78 -24.14 26.19
CA GLY A 116 6.34 -22.83 26.64
C GLY A 116 7.18 -21.72 26.02
N TYR A 117 6.75 -20.49 26.24
CA TYR A 117 7.48 -19.29 25.83
C TYR A 117 7.39 -18.20 26.90
N MET A 118 8.34 -17.28 26.86
CA MET A 118 8.40 -16.11 27.71
C MET A 118 8.25 -14.87 26.83
N GLN A 119 7.34 -13.99 27.19
CA GLN A 119 7.14 -12.70 26.55
C GLN A 119 7.75 -11.62 27.44
N TYR A 120 8.84 -11.02 26.99
CA TYR A 120 9.53 -9.97 27.73
C TYR A 120 8.85 -8.61 27.58
N ILE A 121 8.87 -7.81 28.63
CA ILE A 121 8.37 -6.44 28.66
C ILE A 121 9.56 -5.51 28.48
N CYS A 122 9.72 -5.00 27.26
CA CYS A 122 10.86 -4.18 26.89
C CYS A 122 10.45 -2.73 26.58
N LYS A 123 11.36 -1.80 26.83
CA LYS A 123 11.28 -0.39 26.43
C LYS A 123 12.43 -0.08 25.49
N ASN A 124 12.16 0.70 24.44
CA ASN A 124 13.20 1.25 23.60
C ASN A 124 13.78 2.50 24.27
N GLU A 125 15.03 2.42 24.75
CA GLU A 125 15.68 3.53 25.47
C GLU A 125 16.09 4.69 24.56
N GLN A 126 16.17 4.49 23.26
CA GLN A 126 16.65 5.51 22.33
C GLN A 126 15.56 6.41 21.77
N VAL A 127 14.28 6.12 21.99
CA VAL A 127 13.21 7.05 21.62
C VAL A 127 13.21 8.31 22.50
N ALA A 128 14.02 8.33 23.57
CA ALA A 128 14.12 9.49 24.47
C ALA A 128 14.92 10.67 23.93
N LYS A 129 15.64 10.54 22.82
CA LYS A 129 16.27 11.67 22.11
C LYS A 129 16.56 11.28 20.66
N LYS A 130 15.51 11.15 19.82
CA LYS A 130 15.66 11.65 18.47
C LYS A 130 16.08 13.11 18.68
N PRO A 131 17.28 13.57 18.18
CA PRO A 131 17.48 15.02 18.11
C PRO A 131 16.20 15.50 17.47
N GLU A 132 15.49 16.44 18.10
CA GLU A 132 14.38 17.12 17.42
C GLU A 132 14.92 17.34 16.02
N LYS A 133 14.40 16.59 15.04
CA LYS A 133 14.57 17.01 13.65
C LYS A 133 14.04 18.41 13.77
N LYS A 134 14.95 19.42 13.78
CA LYS A 134 14.56 20.80 13.65
C LYS A 134 13.49 20.74 12.62
N LYS A 135 12.22 20.95 13.04
CA LYS A 135 11.09 20.91 12.11
C LYS A 135 11.62 21.55 10.87
N PRO A 136 11.71 20.88 9.72
CA PRO A 136 12.30 21.48 8.55
C PRO A 136 11.65 22.84 8.53
N LYS A 137 12.43 23.94 8.52
CA LYS A 137 11.87 25.29 8.50
C LYS A 137 10.87 25.19 7.38
N THR A 138 9.58 25.16 7.71
CA THR A 138 8.51 24.98 6.73
C THR A 138 8.72 26.14 5.79
N SER A 139 9.19 25.84 4.59
CA SER A 139 9.22 26.84 3.53
C SER A 139 7.76 27.30 3.39
N PRO A 140 7.47 28.58 3.17
CA PRO A 140 6.12 29.02 2.85
C PRO A 140 5.46 28.16 1.76
N ASP A 141 6.27 27.55 0.89
CA ASP A 141 5.83 26.62 -0.15
C ASP A 141 5.43 25.24 0.35
N ASP A 142 5.86 24.80 1.54
CA ASP A 142 5.55 23.45 2.05
C ASP A 142 4.05 23.22 2.31
N ASN A 143 3.29 24.29 2.56
CA ASN A 143 1.84 24.24 2.74
C ASN A 143 1.06 24.37 1.43
N LYS A 144 1.75 24.59 0.31
CA LYS A 144 1.11 24.72 -1.00
C LYS A 144 0.56 23.37 -1.43
N ILE A 145 -0.73 23.31 -1.74
CA ILE A 145 -1.41 22.12 -2.28
C ILE A 145 -1.17 22.07 -3.79
N VAL A 146 -0.61 20.97 -4.27
CA VAL A 146 -0.27 20.73 -5.68
C VAL A 146 -0.76 19.35 -6.12
N PRO A 147 -0.96 19.11 -7.43
CA PRO A 147 -1.22 17.76 -7.94
C PRO A 147 -0.08 16.81 -7.55
N ALA A 148 -0.42 15.70 -6.92
CA ALA A 148 0.54 14.70 -6.43
C ALA A 148 0.42 13.35 -7.11
N GLY A 149 -0.79 13.00 -7.56
CA GLY A 149 -1.06 11.74 -8.23
C GLY A 149 -2.37 11.78 -8.99
N SER A 150 -2.61 10.75 -9.78
CA SER A 150 -3.85 10.61 -10.51
C SER A 150 -4.19 9.16 -10.84
N GLY A 151 -5.45 8.90 -11.06
CA GLY A 151 -5.98 7.62 -11.47
C GLY A 151 -7.31 7.80 -12.20
N SER A 152 -8.05 6.74 -12.28
CA SER A 152 -9.39 6.67 -12.84
C SER A 152 -10.42 6.40 -11.76
N GLY A 153 -11.66 6.69 -12.08
CA GLY A 153 -12.82 6.32 -11.30
C GLY A 153 -14.03 6.13 -12.20
N PHE A 154 -15.13 5.68 -11.64
CA PHE A 154 -16.36 5.54 -12.40
C PHE A 154 -17.59 5.87 -11.56
N ILE A 155 -18.57 6.47 -12.22
CA ILE A 155 -19.83 6.91 -11.64
C ILE A 155 -20.74 5.69 -11.49
N VAL A 156 -21.25 5.46 -10.28
CA VAL A 156 -22.15 4.34 -9.93
C VAL A 156 -23.55 4.80 -9.54
N SER A 157 -23.75 6.11 -9.45
CA SER A 157 -25.04 6.69 -9.06
C SER A 157 -25.20 8.04 -9.76
N LYS A 158 -26.44 8.38 -10.16
CA LYS A 158 -26.77 9.63 -10.85
C LYS A 158 -26.48 10.88 -10.03
N ASP A 159 -26.34 10.73 -8.72
CA ASP A 159 -26.05 11.81 -7.78
C ASP A 159 -24.55 12.12 -7.61
N GLY A 160 -23.69 11.51 -8.44
CA GLY A 160 -22.26 11.78 -8.44
C GLY A 160 -21.44 10.98 -7.44
N THR A 161 -21.92 9.80 -7.05
CA THR A 161 -21.10 8.84 -6.31
C THR A 161 -20.16 8.11 -7.27
N VAL A 162 -18.87 8.09 -6.94
CA VAL A 162 -17.78 7.55 -7.75
C VAL A 162 -17.02 6.50 -6.97
N ILE A 163 -16.65 5.42 -7.63
CA ILE A 163 -15.73 4.39 -7.12
C ILE A 163 -14.35 4.64 -7.73
N THR A 164 -13.31 4.47 -6.92
CA THR A 164 -11.91 4.48 -7.33
C THR A 164 -11.09 3.56 -6.41
N ASN A 165 -9.78 3.44 -6.63
CA ASN A 165 -8.90 2.76 -5.66
C ASN A 165 -8.55 3.66 -4.48
N TYR A 166 -8.31 3.04 -3.32
CA TYR A 166 -7.85 3.76 -2.14
C TYR A 166 -6.48 4.42 -2.38
N HIS A 167 -5.52 3.70 -2.98
CA HIS A 167 -4.19 4.25 -3.24
C HIS A 167 -4.19 5.48 -4.15
N VAL A 168 -5.23 5.68 -4.99
CA VAL A 168 -5.38 6.88 -5.84
C VAL A 168 -5.65 8.13 -5.00
N ILE A 169 -6.29 7.96 -3.84
CA ILE A 169 -6.69 9.07 -2.95
C ILE A 169 -5.95 9.05 -1.60
N GLU A 170 -5.00 8.14 -1.41
CA GLU A 170 -4.27 8.01 -0.16
C GLU A 170 -3.42 9.25 0.14
N GLY A 171 -3.60 9.82 1.33
CA GLY A 171 -2.84 10.99 1.78
C GLY A 171 -3.23 12.31 1.12
N CYS A 172 -4.27 12.34 0.27
CA CYS A 172 -4.70 13.56 -0.41
C CYS A 172 -5.42 14.51 0.57
N GLU A 173 -5.01 15.76 0.58
CA GLU A 173 -5.75 16.84 1.26
C GLU A 173 -6.97 17.28 0.46
N LEU A 174 -6.90 17.16 -0.87
CA LEU A 174 -7.98 17.53 -1.77
C LEU A 174 -8.05 16.54 -2.93
N ASN A 175 -9.20 15.92 -3.11
CA ASN A 175 -9.49 15.07 -4.27
C ASN A 175 -10.30 15.85 -5.28
N LYS A 176 -9.94 15.73 -6.55
CA LYS A 176 -10.68 16.33 -7.65
C LYS A 176 -11.05 15.28 -8.70
N VAL A 177 -12.21 15.45 -9.27
CA VAL A 177 -12.73 14.61 -10.35
C VAL A 177 -12.96 15.46 -11.57
N THR A 178 -12.41 15.06 -12.73
CA THR A 178 -12.70 15.72 -14.00
C THR A 178 -13.80 14.94 -14.71
N TYR A 179 -14.91 15.62 -14.96
CA TYR A 179 -16.08 15.11 -15.68
C TYR A 179 -16.51 16.09 -16.79
N LYS A 180 -16.61 15.60 -18.01
CA LYS A 180 -16.99 16.43 -19.21
C LYS A 180 -16.22 17.76 -19.29
N GLY A 181 -14.90 17.70 -18.99
CA GLY A 181 -14.02 18.87 -19.03
C GLY A 181 -14.06 19.77 -17.78
N SER A 182 -15.02 19.60 -16.88
CA SER A 182 -15.13 20.36 -15.63
C SER A 182 -14.43 19.61 -14.49
N GLN A 183 -13.65 20.32 -13.68
CA GLN A 183 -12.99 19.79 -12.50
C GLN A 183 -13.81 20.13 -11.25
N LEU A 184 -14.20 19.10 -10.50
CA LEU A 184 -15.06 19.19 -9.30
C LEU A 184 -14.33 18.59 -8.11
N GLU A 185 -14.55 19.15 -6.92
CA GLU A 185 -14.06 18.57 -5.69
C GLU A 185 -14.83 17.29 -5.35
N ALA A 186 -14.13 16.33 -4.75
CA ALA A 186 -14.68 15.08 -4.30
C ALA A 186 -14.40 14.86 -2.81
N LYS A 187 -15.44 14.50 -2.06
CA LYS A 187 -15.35 14.12 -0.65
C LYS A 187 -15.22 12.61 -0.54
N VAL A 188 -14.31 12.14 0.29
CA VAL A 188 -14.20 10.72 0.61
C VAL A 188 -15.38 10.35 1.54
N LEU A 189 -16.17 9.36 1.14
CA LEU A 189 -17.26 8.82 1.96
C LEU A 189 -16.80 7.61 2.76
N SER A 190 -16.07 6.68 2.13
CA SER A 190 -15.58 5.47 2.77
C SER A 190 -14.37 4.91 2.03
N ILE A 191 -13.53 4.15 2.76
CA ILE A 191 -12.34 3.49 2.23
C ILE A 191 -12.22 2.07 2.76
N ASP A 192 -11.75 1.17 1.92
CA ASP A 192 -11.28 -0.18 2.25
C ASP A 192 -9.80 -0.28 1.86
N LYS A 193 -8.93 -0.16 2.85
CA LYS A 193 -7.48 -0.23 2.63
C LYS A 193 -6.99 -1.63 2.24
N VAL A 194 -7.69 -2.65 2.72
CA VAL A 194 -7.30 -4.05 2.50
C VAL A 194 -7.58 -4.46 1.06
N ASN A 195 -8.75 -4.08 0.55
CA ASN A 195 -9.16 -4.40 -0.82
C ASN A 195 -8.88 -3.25 -1.80
N ASP A 196 -8.24 -2.16 -1.34
CA ASP A 196 -7.88 -1.01 -2.17
C ASP A 196 -9.07 -0.37 -2.89
N ILE A 197 -10.19 -0.14 -2.17
CA ILE A 197 -11.40 0.48 -2.71
C ILE A 197 -11.71 1.80 -1.97
N ALA A 198 -12.19 2.79 -2.70
CA ALA A 198 -12.71 4.02 -2.13
C ALA A 198 -14.02 4.44 -2.78
N ILE A 199 -14.94 4.98 -1.96
CA ILE A 199 -16.16 5.64 -2.38
C ILE A 199 -15.97 7.13 -2.16
N ILE A 200 -16.07 7.90 -3.23
CA ILE A 200 -16.00 9.38 -3.17
C ILE A 200 -17.27 9.99 -3.74
N LYS A 201 -17.59 11.20 -3.31
CA LYS A 201 -18.79 11.94 -3.68
C LYS A 201 -18.43 13.27 -4.31
N THR A 202 -19.03 13.54 -5.45
CA THR A 202 -18.92 14.83 -6.15
C THR A 202 -20.31 15.43 -6.38
N ASN A 203 -20.36 16.69 -6.85
CA ASN A 203 -21.60 17.34 -7.26
C ASN A 203 -21.93 17.07 -8.75
N ILE A 204 -21.49 15.92 -9.29
CA ILE A 204 -21.88 15.50 -10.63
C ILE A 204 -23.36 15.11 -10.63
N SER A 205 -24.11 15.67 -11.57
CA SER A 205 -25.40 15.13 -12.01
C SER A 205 -25.17 14.42 -13.33
N SER A 206 -25.33 13.10 -13.35
CA SER A 206 -25.15 12.29 -14.56
C SER A 206 -26.42 11.55 -14.93
N ASP A 207 -26.74 11.57 -16.21
CA ASP A 207 -27.86 10.77 -16.75
C ASP A 207 -27.50 9.30 -16.81
N THR A 208 -26.20 8.97 -16.84
CA THR A 208 -25.65 7.62 -16.95
C THR A 208 -24.78 7.29 -15.74
N ALA A 209 -24.83 6.03 -15.31
CA ALA A 209 -23.98 5.45 -14.30
C ALA A 209 -23.78 3.96 -14.59
N PHE A 210 -22.64 3.42 -14.20
CA PHE A 210 -22.42 1.99 -14.32
C PHE A 210 -23.27 1.21 -13.32
N SER A 211 -23.84 0.11 -13.79
CA SER A 211 -24.33 -0.97 -12.94
C SER A 211 -23.17 -1.88 -12.55
N VAL A 212 -23.27 -2.57 -11.43
CA VAL A 212 -22.29 -3.55 -10.97
C VAL A 212 -22.89 -4.95 -11.15
N SER A 213 -22.14 -5.88 -11.73
CA SER A 213 -22.58 -7.26 -11.94
C SER A 213 -22.99 -7.92 -10.65
N ASN A 214 -24.01 -8.79 -10.71
CA ASN A 214 -24.42 -9.64 -9.59
C ASN A 214 -23.55 -10.88 -9.46
N GLU A 215 -22.89 -11.26 -10.53
CA GLU A 215 -22.04 -12.43 -10.64
C GLU A 215 -20.58 -12.00 -10.74
N ASP A 216 -19.69 -12.79 -10.18
CA ASP A 216 -18.25 -12.64 -10.38
C ASP A 216 -17.87 -13.12 -11.78
N VAL A 217 -16.67 -12.75 -12.18
CA VAL A 217 -16.12 -13.08 -13.50
C VAL A 217 -15.96 -14.59 -13.71
N SER A 218 -16.11 -15.00 -14.97
CA SER A 218 -15.81 -16.36 -15.43
C SER A 218 -14.49 -16.41 -16.20
N LEU A 219 -13.82 -17.54 -16.19
CA LEU A 219 -12.61 -17.73 -17.00
C LEU A 219 -12.94 -17.56 -18.48
N LEU A 220 -12.08 -16.84 -19.21
CA LEU A 220 -12.26 -16.46 -20.63
C LEU A 220 -13.41 -15.48 -20.90
N GLU A 221 -14.03 -14.90 -19.88
CA GLU A 221 -15.00 -13.82 -20.08
C GLU A 221 -14.32 -12.60 -20.71
N ASP A 222 -14.92 -12.06 -21.78
CA ASP A 222 -14.48 -10.85 -22.43
C ASP A 222 -14.58 -9.64 -21.50
N VAL A 223 -13.55 -8.83 -21.45
CA VAL A 223 -13.49 -7.64 -20.59
C VAL A 223 -13.04 -6.40 -21.37
N VAL A 224 -13.52 -5.25 -20.92
CA VAL A 224 -13.04 -3.94 -21.36
C VAL A 224 -12.60 -3.16 -20.13
N VAL A 225 -11.32 -2.79 -20.09
CA VAL A 225 -10.75 -1.86 -19.10
C VAL A 225 -10.88 -0.46 -19.65
N ALA A 226 -11.35 0.50 -18.85
CA ALA A 226 -11.44 1.90 -19.24
C ALA A 226 -10.77 2.81 -18.21
N GLY A 227 -10.10 3.88 -18.67
CA GLY A 227 -9.45 4.83 -17.79
C GLY A 227 -8.62 5.89 -18.50
N PHE A 228 -7.75 6.52 -17.71
CA PHE A 228 -6.88 7.62 -18.16
C PHE A 228 -5.40 7.28 -17.94
N PRO A 229 -4.87 6.26 -18.65
CA PRO A 229 -3.48 5.85 -18.48
C PRO A 229 -2.54 7.00 -18.82
N LEU A 230 -1.51 7.18 -17.98
CA LEU A 230 -0.49 8.23 -18.05
C LEU A 230 -1.07 9.67 -18.00
N GLY A 231 -2.34 9.80 -17.60
CA GLY A 231 -2.99 11.06 -17.33
C GLY A 231 -2.89 12.09 -18.47
N LYS A 232 -2.76 13.35 -18.09
CA LYS A 232 -2.67 14.48 -19.04
C LYS A 232 -1.34 14.51 -19.82
N GLN A 233 -0.34 13.70 -19.45
CA GLN A 233 0.97 13.70 -20.13
C GLN A 233 0.89 13.20 -21.57
N ILE A 234 -0.02 12.25 -21.85
CA ILE A 234 -0.22 11.73 -23.21
C ILE A 234 -1.49 12.31 -23.82
N SER A 235 -2.62 12.24 -23.12
CA SER A 235 -3.91 12.73 -23.61
C SER A 235 -4.94 12.72 -22.50
N SER A 236 -5.74 13.77 -22.40
CA SER A 236 -6.90 13.85 -21.52
C SER A 236 -8.08 12.97 -21.96
N ALA A 237 -7.98 12.33 -23.12
CA ALA A 237 -9.01 11.42 -23.61
C ALA A 237 -8.99 10.09 -22.86
N ILE A 238 -10.17 9.52 -22.61
CA ILE A 238 -10.32 8.17 -22.07
C ILE A 238 -9.75 7.14 -23.06
N LYS A 239 -9.15 6.09 -22.53
CA LYS A 239 -8.61 4.97 -23.30
C LYS A 239 -9.23 3.66 -22.83
N THR A 240 -9.36 2.72 -23.77
CA THR A 240 -9.92 1.40 -23.48
C THR A 240 -8.98 0.31 -23.97
N HIS A 241 -8.94 -0.80 -23.24
CA HIS A 241 -8.24 -2.01 -23.61
C HIS A 241 -9.19 -3.20 -23.49
N LYS A 242 -9.24 -4.04 -24.52
CA LYS A 242 -9.98 -5.30 -24.50
C LYS A 242 -9.05 -6.45 -24.13
N GLY A 243 -9.60 -7.45 -23.50
CA GLY A 243 -8.94 -8.70 -23.16
C GLY A 243 -9.93 -9.69 -22.61
N VAL A 244 -9.43 -10.72 -21.93
CA VAL A 244 -10.22 -11.75 -21.28
C VAL A 244 -9.78 -11.96 -19.83
N VAL A 245 -10.61 -12.61 -19.06
CA VAL A 245 -10.23 -13.10 -17.72
C VAL A 245 -9.32 -14.32 -17.85
N THR A 246 -8.10 -14.23 -17.32
CA THR A 246 -7.09 -15.28 -17.43
C THR A 246 -6.93 -16.14 -16.17
N ALA A 247 -7.35 -15.61 -14.99
CA ALA A 247 -7.41 -16.39 -13.75
C ALA A 247 -8.44 -15.81 -12.78
N LEU A 248 -9.02 -16.67 -11.91
CA LEU A 248 -10.08 -16.30 -10.98
C LEU A 248 -9.55 -15.91 -9.58
N ALA A 249 -8.25 -15.80 -9.41
CA ALA A 249 -7.58 -15.32 -8.19
C ALA A 249 -6.46 -14.35 -8.54
N GLY A 250 -6.14 -13.46 -7.62
CA GLY A 250 -5.01 -12.53 -7.72
C GLY A 250 -3.69 -13.15 -7.27
N ALA A 251 -2.66 -12.33 -7.08
CA ALA A 251 -1.37 -12.74 -6.57
C ALA A 251 -1.52 -13.38 -5.18
N GLY A 252 -0.76 -14.47 -4.94
CA GLY A 252 -0.81 -15.22 -3.68
C GLY A 252 -2.19 -15.84 -3.39
N ASP A 253 -2.90 -16.27 -4.43
CA ASP A 253 -4.25 -16.86 -4.32
C ASP A 253 -5.30 -15.96 -3.64
N ASN A 254 -5.16 -14.65 -3.81
CA ASN A 254 -6.13 -13.70 -3.28
C ASN A 254 -7.44 -13.75 -4.09
N TYR A 255 -8.47 -14.37 -3.53
CA TYR A 255 -9.78 -14.55 -4.16
C TYR A 255 -10.65 -13.28 -4.25
N SER A 256 -10.25 -12.17 -3.63
CA SER A 256 -10.89 -10.85 -3.85
C SER A 256 -10.55 -10.24 -5.22
N PHE A 257 -9.58 -10.82 -5.93
CA PHE A 257 -9.08 -10.38 -7.23
C PHE A 257 -9.25 -11.45 -8.30
N PHE A 258 -9.11 -11.02 -9.55
CA PHE A 258 -8.97 -11.87 -10.72
C PHE A 258 -7.86 -11.33 -11.62
N GLN A 259 -7.39 -12.13 -12.59
CA GLN A 259 -6.40 -11.72 -13.57
C GLN A 259 -7.02 -11.54 -14.94
N THR A 260 -6.44 -10.63 -15.72
CA THR A 260 -6.82 -10.36 -17.12
C THR A 260 -5.57 -10.04 -17.94
N ASP A 261 -5.61 -10.32 -19.25
CA ASP A 261 -4.60 -9.89 -20.21
C ASP A 261 -4.91 -8.50 -20.81
N ALA A 262 -6.09 -7.93 -20.53
CA ALA A 262 -6.40 -6.54 -20.89
C ALA A 262 -5.40 -5.59 -20.22
N ALA A 263 -4.70 -4.78 -21.00
CA ALA A 263 -3.63 -3.93 -20.49
C ALA A 263 -4.14 -2.92 -19.45
N ILE A 264 -3.54 -2.96 -18.26
CA ILE A 264 -3.76 -1.99 -17.19
C ILE A 264 -2.43 -1.26 -16.93
N ASN A 265 -2.37 0.00 -17.33
CA ASN A 265 -1.23 0.88 -17.19
C ASN A 265 -1.44 1.88 -16.05
N GLN A 266 -0.36 2.53 -15.58
CA GLN A 266 -0.42 3.61 -14.61
C GLN A 266 -1.46 4.67 -15.02
N GLY A 267 -2.41 4.96 -14.11
CA GLY A 267 -3.54 5.85 -14.35
C GLY A 267 -4.84 5.13 -14.72
N ASN A 268 -4.83 3.84 -15.08
CA ASN A 268 -6.06 3.03 -15.17
C ASN A 268 -6.58 2.60 -13.79
N SER A 269 -5.74 2.60 -12.76
CA SER A 269 -6.11 2.26 -11.37
C SER A 269 -7.37 3.00 -10.94
N GLY A 270 -8.33 2.27 -10.38
CA GLY A 270 -9.65 2.77 -9.98
C GLY A 270 -10.66 2.85 -11.12
N GLY A 271 -10.26 2.60 -12.35
CA GLY A 271 -11.16 2.55 -13.51
C GLY A 271 -12.01 1.27 -13.55
N PRO A 272 -13.13 1.28 -14.30
CA PRO A 272 -14.00 0.12 -14.42
C PRO A 272 -13.41 -0.94 -15.33
N ILE A 273 -13.57 -2.20 -14.94
CA ILE A 273 -13.49 -3.37 -15.82
C ILE A 273 -14.92 -3.81 -16.06
N ILE A 274 -15.36 -3.79 -17.30
CA ILE A 274 -16.76 -4.09 -17.67
C ILE A 274 -16.85 -5.27 -18.63
N ASN A 275 -17.97 -5.96 -18.58
CA ASN A 275 -18.33 -7.00 -19.55
C ASN A 275 -19.09 -6.44 -20.75
N GLN A 276 -19.47 -7.31 -21.70
CA GLN A 276 -20.19 -6.92 -22.93
C GLN A 276 -21.58 -6.33 -22.65
N LYS A 277 -22.15 -6.59 -21.47
CA LYS A 277 -23.42 -5.97 -21.04
C LYS A 277 -23.24 -4.56 -20.45
N GLY A 278 -22.00 -4.08 -20.33
CA GLY A 278 -21.67 -2.79 -19.73
C GLY A 278 -21.79 -2.78 -18.21
N ASN A 279 -21.86 -3.94 -17.57
CA ASN A 279 -21.82 -4.05 -16.10
C ASN A 279 -20.38 -4.07 -15.63
N VAL A 280 -20.09 -3.37 -14.53
CA VAL A 280 -18.78 -3.46 -13.86
C VAL A 280 -18.66 -4.83 -13.22
N ILE A 281 -17.64 -5.57 -13.64
CA ILE A 281 -17.24 -6.88 -13.12
C ILE A 281 -16.00 -6.79 -12.24
N GLY A 282 -15.31 -5.64 -12.29
CA GLY A 282 -14.17 -5.38 -11.41
C GLY A 282 -13.67 -3.94 -11.48
N ILE A 283 -12.72 -3.66 -10.61
CA ILE A 283 -12.00 -2.37 -10.54
C ILE A 283 -10.55 -2.64 -10.98
N ALA A 284 -10.05 -1.90 -11.95
CA ALA A 284 -8.68 -2.02 -12.43
C ALA A 284 -7.69 -1.61 -11.33
N VAL A 285 -6.71 -2.46 -11.08
CA VAL A 285 -5.60 -2.18 -10.16
C VAL A 285 -4.30 -2.38 -10.90
N GLN A 286 -3.47 -1.35 -10.91
CA GLN A 286 -2.09 -1.52 -11.37
C GLN A 286 -1.35 -2.34 -10.33
N THR A 287 -0.95 -3.53 -10.71
CA THR A 287 -0.14 -4.40 -9.87
C THR A 287 1.32 -4.31 -10.29
N TRP A 288 2.15 -4.68 -9.32
CA TRP A 288 3.58 -4.84 -9.49
C TRP A 288 3.83 -5.86 -10.60
N VAL A 289 4.58 -5.47 -11.62
CA VAL A 289 4.97 -6.35 -12.72
C VAL A 289 6.46 -6.64 -12.54
N GLU A 290 6.80 -7.91 -12.40
CA GLU A 290 8.18 -8.36 -12.46
C GLU A 290 8.72 -8.15 -13.89
N GLU A 291 9.98 -7.74 -14.00
CA GLU A 291 10.61 -7.48 -15.29
C GLU A 291 10.56 -8.76 -16.16
N GLY A 292 9.95 -8.68 -17.33
CA GLY A 292 9.76 -9.81 -18.25
C GLY A 292 8.40 -10.50 -18.18
N VAL A 293 7.52 -10.19 -17.23
CA VAL A 293 6.15 -10.71 -17.17
C VAL A 293 5.22 -9.80 -17.96
N GLN A 294 4.53 -10.34 -18.95
CA GLN A 294 3.55 -9.63 -19.80
C GLN A 294 2.16 -10.25 -19.65
N GLY A 295 1.12 -9.42 -19.79
CA GLY A 295 -0.26 -9.90 -19.83
C GLY A 295 -0.83 -10.37 -18.49
N VAL A 296 -0.23 -9.97 -17.37
CA VAL A 296 -0.75 -10.24 -16.03
C VAL A 296 -1.17 -8.94 -15.37
N HIS A 297 -2.46 -8.67 -15.42
CA HIS A 297 -3.08 -7.50 -14.80
C HIS A 297 -4.19 -7.96 -13.87
N PHE A 298 -4.57 -7.12 -12.90
CA PHE A 298 -5.51 -7.53 -11.86
C PHE A 298 -6.72 -6.62 -11.78
N GLY A 299 -7.86 -7.24 -11.46
CA GLY A 299 -9.10 -6.55 -11.14
C GLY A 299 -9.62 -6.98 -9.76
N ILE A 300 -10.10 -6.02 -8.97
CA ILE A 300 -10.86 -6.31 -7.75
C ILE A 300 -12.24 -6.78 -8.19
N LYS A 301 -12.72 -7.93 -7.71
CA LYS A 301 -14.01 -8.51 -8.10
C LYS A 301 -15.20 -7.65 -7.73
N SER A 302 -16.28 -7.77 -8.53
CA SER A 302 -17.56 -7.10 -8.26
C SER A 302 -18.16 -7.49 -6.93
N SER A 303 -18.02 -8.74 -6.48
CA SER A 303 -18.50 -9.22 -5.16
C SER A 303 -17.81 -8.49 -4.01
N THR A 304 -16.49 -8.26 -4.09
CA THR A 304 -15.72 -7.49 -3.10
C THR A 304 -16.21 -6.05 -3.04
N LEU A 305 -16.37 -5.40 -4.22
CA LEU A 305 -16.94 -4.05 -4.31
C LEU A 305 -18.35 -3.98 -3.71
N LYS A 306 -19.22 -4.93 -4.03
CA LYS A 306 -20.61 -4.97 -3.53
C LYS A 306 -20.67 -5.15 -2.03
N THR A 307 -19.81 -6.01 -1.46
CA THR A 307 -19.73 -6.21 -0.01
C THR A 307 -19.35 -4.91 0.69
N PHE A 308 -18.31 -4.23 0.22
CA PHE A 308 -17.89 -2.95 0.76
C PHE A 308 -18.97 -1.86 0.60
N ALA A 309 -19.55 -1.74 -0.58
CA ALA A 309 -20.60 -0.76 -0.87
C ALA A 309 -21.85 -0.96 0.00
N SER A 310 -22.29 -2.22 0.16
CA SER A 310 -23.45 -2.57 0.99
C SER A 310 -23.22 -2.24 2.46
N ALA A 311 -22.02 -2.52 2.99
CA ALA A 311 -21.63 -2.15 4.35
C ALA A 311 -21.64 -0.63 4.59
N ASN A 312 -21.53 0.17 3.52
CA ASN A 312 -21.57 1.65 3.56
C ASN A 312 -22.90 2.24 3.05
N GLY A 313 -23.94 1.42 2.92
CA GLY A 313 -25.29 1.87 2.54
C GLY A 313 -25.42 2.29 1.06
N LEU A 314 -24.42 2.03 0.23
CA LEU A 314 -24.46 2.33 -1.20
C LEU A 314 -25.18 1.19 -1.95
N LYS A 315 -26.19 1.58 -2.73
CA LYS A 315 -26.95 0.67 -3.61
C LYS A 315 -26.61 0.98 -5.06
N PHE A 316 -26.29 -0.05 -5.84
CA PHE A 316 -26.04 0.06 -7.26
C PHE A 316 -27.35 -0.02 -8.08
N LEU A 317 -27.28 0.47 -9.30
CA LEU A 317 -28.32 0.24 -10.31
C LEU A 317 -28.44 -1.26 -10.62
N ALA A 318 -29.61 -1.68 -11.04
CA ALA A 318 -29.82 -3.06 -11.49
C ALA A 318 -28.90 -3.37 -12.67
N PRO A 319 -28.25 -4.54 -12.72
CA PRO A 319 -27.41 -4.94 -13.84
C PRO A 319 -28.19 -5.01 -15.15
N ASN A 320 -27.50 -4.62 -16.22
CA ASN A 320 -28.02 -4.75 -17.56
C ASN A 320 -27.98 -6.22 -18.01
N ASN A 321 -29.03 -6.70 -18.63
CA ASN A 321 -29.17 -8.11 -19.02
C ASN A 321 -28.90 -8.41 -20.49
N ARG A 322 -28.79 -7.36 -21.34
CA ARG A 322 -28.50 -7.52 -22.76
C ARG A 322 -27.08 -7.10 -23.09
N ASP A 323 -26.52 -7.70 -24.11
CA ASP A 323 -25.24 -7.25 -24.66
C ASP A 323 -25.40 -5.89 -25.34
N LEU A 324 -24.43 -5.02 -25.12
CA LEU A 324 -24.33 -3.71 -25.76
C LEU A 324 -23.42 -3.81 -26.97
N SER A 325 -23.76 -3.07 -28.01
CA SER A 325 -22.83 -2.86 -29.13
C SER A 325 -21.60 -2.09 -28.68
N ASN A 326 -20.48 -2.20 -29.39
CA ASN A 326 -19.27 -1.44 -29.09
C ASN A 326 -19.52 0.08 -29.07
N LYS A 327 -20.46 0.58 -29.85
CA LYS A 327 -20.85 1.99 -29.86
C LYS A 327 -21.56 2.39 -28.57
N GLU A 328 -22.47 1.55 -28.07
CA GLU A 328 -23.18 1.76 -26.80
C GLU A 328 -22.20 1.66 -25.61
N LEU A 329 -21.32 0.65 -25.61
CA LEU A 329 -20.25 0.54 -24.61
C LEU A 329 -19.35 1.76 -24.58
N GLY A 330 -18.88 2.22 -25.75
CA GLY A 330 -18.03 3.42 -25.87
C GLY A 330 -18.73 4.67 -25.34
N LYS A 331 -20.04 4.82 -25.59
CA LYS A 331 -20.85 5.92 -25.04
C LYS A 331 -20.93 5.82 -23.50
N LEU A 332 -21.31 4.67 -22.96
CA LEU A 332 -21.40 4.44 -21.50
C LEU A 332 -20.07 4.72 -20.82
N ILE A 333 -18.97 4.19 -21.36
CA ILE A 333 -17.61 4.41 -20.87
C ILE A 333 -17.28 5.91 -20.81
N THR A 334 -17.51 6.63 -21.92
CA THR A 334 -17.20 8.06 -22.02
C THR A 334 -18.01 8.91 -21.05
N GLU A 335 -19.27 8.52 -20.81
CA GLU A 335 -20.20 9.28 -19.96
C GLU A 335 -20.06 8.95 -18.48
N SER A 336 -19.49 7.79 -18.11
CA SER A 336 -19.49 7.32 -16.73
C SER A 336 -18.11 7.04 -16.15
N THR A 337 -17.01 7.16 -16.92
CA THR A 337 -15.65 7.05 -16.41
C THR A 337 -15.06 8.45 -16.19
N VAL A 338 -14.39 8.64 -15.08
CA VAL A 338 -13.85 9.94 -14.65
C VAL A 338 -12.36 9.87 -14.35
N TYR A 339 -11.68 11.00 -14.56
CA TYR A 339 -10.30 11.18 -14.11
C TYR A 339 -10.27 11.68 -12.69
N VAL A 340 -9.48 11.04 -11.84
CA VAL A 340 -9.34 11.37 -10.42
C VAL A 340 -7.95 11.93 -10.18
N GLU A 341 -7.85 13.11 -9.58
CA GLU A 341 -6.61 13.77 -9.20
C GLU A 341 -6.52 13.89 -7.67
N CYS A 342 -5.39 13.46 -7.14
CA CYS A 342 -4.98 13.65 -5.77
C CYS A 342 -4.13 14.90 -5.66
N HIS A 343 -4.48 15.81 -4.76
CA HIS A 343 -3.71 16.99 -4.45
C HIS A 343 -3.21 16.92 -3.02
N MET A 344 -1.93 17.20 -2.83
CA MET A 344 -1.26 17.14 -1.52
C MET A 344 -0.45 18.39 -1.27
N THR A 345 -0.20 18.68 0.00
CA THR A 345 0.83 19.66 0.36
C THR A 345 2.21 19.17 -0.05
N ILE A 346 3.09 20.08 -0.42
CA ILE A 346 4.49 19.74 -0.75
C ILE A 346 5.16 19.03 0.42
N ALA A 347 4.83 19.39 1.66
CA ALA A 347 5.32 18.71 2.85
C ALA A 347 4.90 17.24 2.91
N ASN A 348 3.63 16.94 2.59
CA ASN A 348 3.11 15.56 2.60
C ASN A 348 3.74 14.73 1.48
N ILE A 349 3.88 15.29 0.28
CA ILE A 349 4.57 14.63 -0.84
C ILE A 349 6.01 14.27 -0.46
N LYS A 350 6.77 15.21 0.12
CA LYS A 350 8.15 14.96 0.59
C LYS A 350 8.20 13.83 1.61
N LYS A 351 7.21 13.80 2.52
CA LYS A 351 7.11 12.74 3.53
C LYS A 351 6.85 11.37 2.89
N MET A 352 5.90 11.27 1.97
CA MET A 352 5.56 10.02 1.27
C MET A 352 6.74 9.50 0.45
N ILE A 353 7.44 10.37 -0.29
CA ILE A 353 8.65 10.00 -1.04
C ILE A 353 9.71 9.42 -0.10
N ALA A 354 9.97 10.09 1.02
CA ALA A 354 10.97 9.61 1.98
C ALA A 354 10.57 8.25 2.61
N GLU A 355 9.27 8.02 2.85
CA GLU A 355 8.76 6.73 3.34
C GLU A 355 8.90 5.62 2.28
N GLU A 356 8.64 5.94 1.01
CA GLU A 356 8.79 4.99 -0.11
C GLU A 356 10.25 4.67 -0.41
N GLU A 357 11.13 5.67 -0.38
CA GLU A 357 12.59 5.47 -0.52
C GLU A 357 13.13 4.58 0.60
N ASN A 358 12.67 4.80 1.83
CA ASN A 358 13.02 3.94 2.97
C ASN A 358 12.52 2.49 2.76
N LYS A 359 11.32 2.31 2.21
CA LYS A 359 10.81 0.98 1.85
C LYS A 359 11.63 0.34 0.72
N LYS A 360 11.94 1.08 -0.35
CA LYS A 360 12.74 0.58 -1.48
C LYS A 360 14.17 0.24 -1.07
N ALA A 361 14.81 1.06 -0.25
CA ALA A 361 16.13 0.76 0.32
C ALA A 361 16.09 -0.55 1.12
N PHE A 362 15.03 -0.75 1.88
CA PHE A 362 14.78 -1.97 2.64
C PHE A 362 14.66 -3.21 1.75
N PHE A 363 13.94 -3.15 0.61
CA PHE A 363 13.75 -4.29 -0.29
C PHE A 363 14.96 -4.55 -1.21
N LYS A 364 15.80 -3.56 -1.49
CA LYS A 364 16.99 -3.71 -2.34
C LYS A 364 18.07 -4.60 -1.73
N ASP A 365 18.04 -4.76 -0.41
CA ASP A 365 18.95 -5.65 0.33
C ASP A 365 18.48 -7.11 0.35
N TYR A 366 17.36 -7.44 -0.33
CA TYR A 366 16.78 -8.80 -0.42
C TYR A 366 16.90 -9.44 -1.81
N GLN A 367 17.50 -8.74 -2.79
CA GLN A 367 17.91 -9.31 -4.09
C GLN A 367 19.43 -9.54 -4.09
#